data_10d1b49a247ad619421a1b43acbae315
#
_entry.id   10d1b49a247ad619421a1b43acbae315
#
_cell.length_a   1.000
_cell.length_b   1.000
_cell.length_c   1.000
_cell.angle_alpha   90.00
_cell.angle_beta   90.00
_cell.angle_gamma   90.00
#
_symmetry.space_group_name_H-M   'P 1'
#
loop_
_entity.id
_entity.type
_entity.pdbx_description
1 polymer ?
#
loop_
_entity_poly.entity_id
_entity_poly.type
_entity_poly.pdbx_seq_one_letter_code
_entity_poly.pdbx_strand_id
1 'polypeptide(L)'
;MKNLFRIHFTAIAVIDLLLFAFFSTRPETTLEWLLLTGFIFILAQGLLLFRLLVRLKHQFAEIYPQISKKIRFYYLGVLTIDFLLFILFAFISSQRFFTLMPIVTACHSTFYYMTANYLRENYPDFYDKHISFWECL
;
A
#
# COMPACT_ATOMS: atom_id res chain seq x y z
N MET A 1 -12.77 -12.40 -2.31
CA MET A 1 -12.15 -11.12 -1.86
C MET A 1 -10.66 -11.28 -1.53
N LYS A 2 -10.25 -12.35 -0.86
CA LYS A 2 -8.85 -12.65 -0.48
C LYS A 2 -7.83 -12.45 -1.63
N ASN A 3 -8.13 -12.94 -2.84
CA ASN A 3 -7.23 -12.81 -4.00
C ASN A 3 -7.04 -11.35 -4.44
N LEU A 4 -8.10 -10.54 -4.40
CA LEU A 4 -8.02 -9.11 -4.74
C LEU A 4 -7.05 -8.38 -3.83
N PHE A 5 -7.11 -8.63 -2.51
CA PHE A 5 -6.19 -8.05 -1.54
C PHE A 5 -4.75 -8.57 -1.72
N ARG A 6 -4.58 -9.86 -2.00
CA ARG A 6 -3.25 -10.42 -2.28
C ARG A 6 -2.59 -9.75 -3.48
N ILE A 7 -3.33 -9.58 -4.58
CA ILE A 7 -2.80 -8.92 -5.78
C ILE A 7 -2.45 -7.46 -5.49
N HIS A 8 -3.32 -6.74 -4.80
CA HIS A 8 -3.06 -5.37 -4.41
C HIS A 8 -1.81 -5.25 -3.53
N PHE A 9 -1.68 -6.09 -2.51
CA PHE A 9 -0.52 -6.10 -1.62
C PHE A 9 0.77 -6.50 -2.35
N THR A 10 0.70 -7.49 -3.25
CA THR A 10 1.85 -7.87 -4.08
C THR A 10 2.30 -6.71 -4.96
N ALA A 11 1.37 -5.95 -5.54
CA ALA A 11 1.72 -4.77 -6.34
C ALA A 11 2.43 -3.70 -5.50
N ILE A 12 1.99 -3.44 -4.27
CA ILE A 12 2.69 -2.53 -3.34
C ILE A 12 4.09 -3.06 -3.01
N ALA A 13 4.21 -4.33 -2.66
CA ALA A 13 5.51 -4.94 -2.34
C ALA A 13 6.50 -4.88 -3.51
N VAL A 14 6.03 -5.02 -4.75
CA VAL A 14 6.86 -4.83 -5.96
C VAL A 14 7.34 -3.38 -6.08
N ILE A 15 6.46 -2.40 -5.82
CA ILE A 15 6.85 -0.97 -5.83
C ILE A 15 7.89 -0.70 -4.76
N ASP A 16 7.71 -1.21 -3.53
CA ASP A 16 8.66 -1.08 -2.43
C ASP A 16 10.03 -1.65 -2.82
N LEU A 17 10.04 -2.85 -3.44
CA LEU A 17 11.26 -3.49 -3.89
C LEU A 17 11.98 -2.70 -5.00
N LEU A 18 11.23 -2.15 -5.96
CA LEU A 18 11.80 -1.31 -7.03
C LEU A 18 12.40 -0.02 -6.47
N LEU A 19 11.75 0.60 -5.50
CA LEU A 19 12.29 1.77 -4.82
C LEU A 19 13.57 1.43 -4.04
N PHE A 20 13.55 0.33 -3.30
CA PHE A 20 14.74 -0.14 -2.60
C PHE A 20 15.91 -0.36 -3.56
N ALA A 21 15.68 -1.05 -4.68
CA ALA A 21 16.69 -1.28 -5.71
C ALA A 21 17.20 0.04 -6.31
N PHE A 22 16.30 0.99 -6.61
CA PHE A 22 16.68 2.29 -7.15
C PHE A 22 17.60 3.08 -6.21
N PHE A 23 17.27 3.14 -4.92
CA PHE A 23 18.09 3.85 -3.94
C PHE A 23 19.38 3.10 -3.58
N SER A 24 19.41 1.77 -3.64
CA SER A 24 20.62 0.99 -3.40
C SER A 24 21.71 1.22 -4.44
N THR A 25 21.34 1.64 -5.65
CA THR A 25 22.28 1.96 -6.73
C THR A 25 22.73 3.43 -6.74
N ARG A 26 22.18 4.27 -5.87
CA ARG A 26 22.44 5.72 -5.83
C ARG A 26 22.76 6.19 -4.41
N PRO A 27 23.99 6.00 -3.92
CA PRO A 27 24.37 6.35 -2.54
C PRO A 27 24.30 7.85 -2.25
N GLU A 28 24.42 8.71 -3.27
CA GLU A 28 24.32 10.16 -3.14
C GLU A 28 22.99 10.67 -3.74
N THR A 29 21.93 10.58 -2.96
CA THR A 29 20.63 11.06 -3.38
C THR A 29 20.41 12.48 -2.86
N THR A 30 20.17 13.45 -3.77
CA THR A 30 19.81 14.82 -3.37
C THR A 30 18.41 14.86 -2.77
N LEU A 31 18.15 15.90 -1.95
CA LEU A 31 16.83 16.14 -1.36
C LEU A 31 15.73 16.20 -2.42
N GLU A 32 16.00 16.80 -3.57
CA GLU A 32 15.05 16.91 -4.69
C GLU A 32 14.63 15.54 -5.23
N TRP A 33 15.60 14.65 -5.45
CA TRP A 33 15.32 13.27 -5.89
C TRP A 33 14.52 12.48 -4.85
N LEU A 34 14.84 12.68 -3.58
CA LEU A 34 14.12 12.02 -2.49
C LEU A 34 12.66 12.47 -2.45
N LEU A 35 12.40 13.77 -2.51
CA LEU A 35 11.05 14.34 -2.50
C LEU A 35 10.27 13.93 -3.75
N LEU A 36 10.86 13.97 -4.94
CA LEU A 36 10.23 13.54 -6.19
C LEU A 36 9.84 12.07 -6.12
N THR A 37 10.73 11.22 -5.66
CA THR A 37 10.48 9.78 -5.55
C THR A 37 9.41 9.48 -4.51
N GLY A 38 9.44 10.15 -3.36
CA GLY A 38 8.40 10.05 -2.34
C GLY A 38 7.03 10.46 -2.88
N PHE A 39 6.96 11.53 -3.64
CA PHE A 39 5.72 11.97 -4.29
C PHE A 39 5.19 10.94 -5.29
N ILE A 40 6.06 10.41 -6.18
CA ILE A 40 5.69 9.37 -7.14
C ILE A 40 5.19 8.11 -6.42
N PHE A 41 5.85 7.74 -5.33
CA PHE A 41 5.47 6.59 -4.51
C PHE A 41 4.07 6.75 -3.90
N ILE A 42 3.78 7.88 -3.28
CA ILE A 42 2.45 8.19 -2.70
C ILE A 42 1.37 8.20 -3.79
N LEU A 43 1.68 8.79 -4.95
CA LEU A 43 0.77 8.80 -6.09
C LEU A 43 0.46 7.38 -6.59
N ALA A 44 1.49 6.54 -6.75
CA ALA A 44 1.33 5.14 -7.18
C ALA A 44 0.46 4.34 -6.19
N GLN A 45 0.68 4.51 -4.89
CA GLN A 45 -0.14 3.90 -3.86
C GLN A 45 -1.60 4.40 -3.91
N GLY A 46 -1.81 5.70 -4.10
CA GLY A 46 -3.15 6.27 -4.26
C GLY A 46 -3.90 5.67 -5.46
N LEU A 47 -3.21 5.48 -6.59
CA LEU A 47 -3.78 4.82 -7.77
C LEU A 47 -4.13 3.35 -7.51
N LEU A 48 -3.28 2.62 -6.80
CA LEU A 48 -3.55 1.24 -6.40
C LEU A 48 -4.76 1.15 -5.46
N LEU A 49 -4.87 2.05 -4.49
CA LEU A 49 -6.05 2.13 -3.62
C LEU A 49 -7.32 2.43 -4.42
N PHE A 50 -7.26 3.40 -5.32
CA PHE A 50 -8.40 3.74 -6.18
C PHE A 50 -8.85 2.52 -6.98
N ARG A 51 -7.91 1.80 -7.61
CA ARG A 51 -8.20 0.57 -8.35
C ARG A 51 -8.83 -0.50 -7.45
N LEU A 52 -8.30 -0.72 -6.24
CA LEU A 52 -8.86 -1.64 -5.28
C LEU A 52 -10.31 -1.31 -4.95
N LEU A 53 -10.61 -0.04 -4.66
CA LEU A 53 -11.95 0.42 -4.32
C LEU A 53 -12.94 0.28 -5.49
N VAL A 54 -12.51 0.56 -6.72
CA VAL A 54 -13.33 0.36 -7.92
C VAL A 54 -13.67 -1.13 -8.09
N ARG A 55 -12.70 -2.02 -7.95
CA ARG A 55 -12.93 -3.47 -8.05
C ARG A 55 -13.83 -3.99 -6.94
N LEU A 56 -13.65 -3.53 -5.70
CA LEU A 56 -14.52 -3.87 -4.59
C LEU A 56 -15.97 -3.40 -4.83
N LYS A 57 -16.15 -2.21 -5.37
CA LYS A 57 -17.48 -1.70 -5.72
C LYS A 57 -18.18 -2.58 -6.77
N HIS A 58 -17.46 -3.03 -7.79
CA HIS A 58 -18.04 -3.88 -8.84
C HIS A 58 -18.35 -5.29 -8.37
N GLN A 59 -17.48 -5.89 -7.57
CA GLN A 59 -17.58 -7.30 -7.21
C GLN A 59 -18.36 -7.55 -5.91
N PHE A 60 -18.44 -6.53 -5.03
CA PHE A 60 -19.02 -6.63 -3.69
C PHE A 60 -19.91 -5.41 -3.38
N ALA A 61 -20.80 -5.04 -4.31
CA ALA A 61 -21.62 -3.83 -4.22
C ALA A 61 -22.44 -3.77 -2.91
N GLU A 62 -22.93 -4.91 -2.44
CA GLU A 62 -23.79 -4.99 -1.24
C GLU A 62 -23.09 -4.53 0.04
N ILE A 63 -21.83 -4.91 0.22
CA ILE A 63 -21.05 -4.60 1.43
C ILE A 63 -20.08 -3.45 1.22
N TYR A 64 -19.94 -2.96 -0.03
CA TYR A 64 -18.98 -1.91 -0.38
C TYR A 64 -19.09 -0.63 0.49
N PRO A 65 -20.29 -0.08 0.77
CA PRO A 65 -20.40 1.15 1.57
C PRO A 65 -19.78 1.01 2.96
N GLN A 66 -19.92 -0.17 3.56
CA GLN A 66 -19.42 -0.48 4.91
C GLN A 66 -17.92 -0.70 4.93
N ILE A 67 -17.40 -1.52 4.01
CA ILE A 67 -15.97 -1.87 3.98
C ILE A 67 -15.10 -0.75 3.41
N SER A 68 -15.60 0.02 2.43
CA SER A 68 -14.80 1.06 1.77
C SER A 68 -14.36 2.17 2.73
N LYS A 69 -15.22 2.56 3.66
CA LYS A 69 -14.89 3.56 4.69
C LYS A 69 -13.73 3.08 5.58
N LYS A 70 -13.78 1.82 6.01
CA LYS A 70 -12.76 1.22 6.88
C LYS A 70 -11.42 1.05 6.15
N ILE A 71 -11.47 0.56 4.91
CA ILE A 71 -10.28 0.42 4.06
C ILE A 71 -9.61 1.78 3.82
N ARG A 72 -10.38 2.81 3.46
CA ARG A 72 -9.86 4.16 3.27
C ARG A 72 -9.21 4.70 4.55
N PHE A 73 -9.82 4.48 5.69
CA PHE A 73 -9.28 4.93 6.97
C PHE A 73 -7.93 4.28 7.28
N TYR A 74 -7.81 2.97 7.15
CA TYR A 74 -6.56 2.25 7.38
C TYR A 74 -5.48 2.70 6.38
N TYR A 75 -5.85 2.81 5.11
CA TYR A 75 -4.92 3.20 4.06
C TYR A 75 -4.44 4.66 4.21
N LEU A 76 -5.33 5.56 4.58
CA LEU A 76 -4.94 6.95 4.87
C LEU A 76 -3.94 7.01 6.03
N GLY A 77 -4.12 6.19 7.05
CA GLY A 77 -3.16 6.07 8.15
C GLY A 77 -1.77 5.65 7.66
N VAL A 78 -1.71 4.62 6.81
CA VAL A 78 -0.44 4.17 6.21
C VAL A 78 0.20 5.25 5.35
N LEU A 79 -0.55 5.87 4.45
CA LEU A 79 -0.04 6.96 3.60
C LEU A 79 0.49 8.15 4.43
N THR A 80 -0.18 8.47 5.54
CA THR A 80 0.28 9.54 6.45
C THR A 80 1.61 9.15 7.10
N ILE A 81 1.75 7.92 7.56
CA ILE A 81 3.00 7.41 8.14
C ILE A 81 4.11 7.44 7.09
N ASP A 82 3.87 6.95 5.89
CA ASP A 82 4.84 6.96 4.79
C ASP A 82 5.30 8.38 4.47
N PHE A 83 4.36 9.30 4.35
CA PHE A 83 4.67 10.71 4.09
C PHE A 83 5.55 11.33 5.19
N LEU A 84 5.22 11.09 6.47
CA LEU A 84 6.00 11.57 7.59
C LEU A 84 7.40 10.93 7.62
N LEU A 85 7.51 9.65 7.31
CA LEU A 85 8.79 8.95 7.21
C LEU A 85 9.65 9.53 6.08
N PHE A 86 9.08 9.77 4.90
CA PHE A 86 9.81 10.40 3.80
C PHE A 86 10.34 11.79 4.17
N ILE A 87 9.52 12.63 4.82
CA ILE A 87 9.96 13.94 5.31
C ILE A 87 11.09 13.77 6.34
N LEU A 88 10.91 12.92 7.34
CA LEU A 88 11.90 12.70 8.38
C LEU A 88 13.24 12.28 7.78
N PHE A 89 13.24 11.33 6.86
CA PHE A 89 14.45 10.82 6.25
C PHE A 89 15.08 11.82 5.24
N ALA A 90 14.29 12.69 4.64
CA ALA A 90 14.82 13.80 3.83
C ALA A 90 15.77 14.70 4.62
N PHE A 91 15.55 14.84 5.94
CA PHE A 91 16.40 15.65 6.82
C PHE A 91 17.57 14.89 7.47
N ILE A 92 17.55 13.57 7.50
CA ILE A 92 18.51 12.79 8.33
C ILE A 92 19.75 12.35 7.55
N SER A 93 19.77 12.26 6.26
CA SER A 93 20.88 11.79 5.39
C SER A 93 20.51 10.63 4.48
N SER A 94 20.97 10.70 3.24
CA SER A 94 20.71 9.71 2.19
C SER A 94 21.18 8.28 2.52
N GLN A 95 22.24 8.14 3.32
CA GLN A 95 22.77 6.81 3.70
C GLN A 95 21.82 6.00 4.61
N ARG A 96 20.91 6.66 5.31
CA ARG A 96 19.95 6.01 6.21
C ARG A 96 18.63 5.60 5.52
N PHE A 97 18.51 5.90 4.25
CA PHE A 97 17.31 5.53 3.48
C PHE A 97 17.07 4.01 3.44
N PHE A 98 18.14 3.21 3.50
CA PHE A 98 18.03 1.75 3.58
C PHE A 98 17.29 1.26 4.83
N THR A 99 17.35 2.01 5.93
CA THR A 99 16.63 1.65 7.16
C THR A 99 15.15 2.02 7.08
N LEU A 100 14.77 2.94 6.19
CA LEU A 100 13.37 3.35 5.99
C LEU A 100 12.54 2.25 5.33
N MET A 101 13.09 1.58 4.31
CA MET A 101 12.32 0.62 3.52
C MET A 101 11.74 -0.55 4.32
N PRO A 102 12.48 -1.19 5.25
CA PRO A 102 11.90 -2.20 6.13
C PRO A 102 10.72 -1.67 6.97
N ILE A 103 10.79 -0.40 7.41
CA ILE A 103 9.72 0.22 8.20
C ILE A 103 8.48 0.43 7.34
N VAL A 104 8.63 0.98 6.13
CA VAL A 104 7.55 1.16 5.15
C VAL A 104 6.89 -0.19 4.83
N THR A 105 7.69 -1.21 4.52
CA THR A 105 7.19 -2.56 4.24
C THR A 105 6.45 -3.16 5.45
N ALA A 106 6.93 -2.93 6.67
CA ALA A 106 6.23 -3.36 7.89
C ALA A 106 4.88 -2.66 8.05
N CYS A 107 4.79 -1.34 7.77
CA CYS A 107 3.54 -0.59 7.78
C CYS A 107 2.53 -1.16 6.77
N HIS A 108 2.97 -1.43 5.54
CA HIS A 108 2.11 -2.03 4.51
C HIS A 108 1.64 -3.44 4.88
N SER A 109 2.54 -4.26 5.45
CA SER A 109 2.20 -5.60 5.94
C SER A 109 1.17 -5.55 7.06
N THR A 110 1.32 -4.60 7.98
CA THR A 110 0.36 -4.37 9.07
C THR A 110 -1.00 -3.94 8.52
N PHE A 111 -1.03 -3.01 7.57
CA PHE A 111 -2.26 -2.62 6.88
C PHE A 111 -2.97 -3.80 6.24
N TYR A 112 -2.22 -4.62 5.49
CA TYR A 112 -2.78 -5.82 4.87
C TYR A 112 -3.36 -6.77 5.91
N TYR A 113 -2.63 -7.04 6.98
CA TYR A 113 -3.06 -7.92 8.07
C TYR A 113 -4.33 -7.39 8.74
N MET A 114 -4.35 -6.13 9.15
CA MET A 114 -5.51 -5.50 9.79
C MET A 114 -6.75 -5.53 8.89
N THR A 115 -6.58 -5.22 7.61
CA THR A 115 -7.68 -5.22 6.63
C THR A 115 -8.20 -6.64 6.39
N ALA A 116 -7.31 -7.61 6.18
CA ALA A 116 -7.67 -9.00 5.96
C ALA A 116 -8.37 -9.61 7.18
N ASN A 117 -7.88 -9.31 8.39
CA ASN A 117 -8.47 -9.78 9.63
C ASN A 117 -9.88 -9.19 9.85
N TYR A 118 -10.02 -7.88 9.68
CA TYR A 118 -11.31 -7.21 9.74
C TYR A 118 -12.34 -7.81 8.79
N LEU A 119 -11.95 -8.08 7.54
CA LEU A 119 -12.85 -8.65 6.54
C LEU A 119 -13.21 -10.11 6.85
N ARG A 120 -12.24 -10.89 7.32
CA ARG A 120 -12.45 -12.29 7.71
C ARG A 120 -13.42 -12.41 8.89
N GLU A 121 -13.30 -11.51 9.88
CA GLU A 121 -14.13 -11.54 11.08
C GLU A 121 -15.56 -11.03 10.83
N ASN A 122 -15.71 -9.98 10.03
CA ASN A 122 -17.01 -9.32 9.84
C ASN A 122 -17.75 -9.76 8.57
N TYR A 123 -17.06 -10.32 7.58
CA TYR A 123 -17.61 -10.68 6.27
C TYR A 123 -17.02 -12.00 5.75
N PRO A 124 -17.08 -13.12 6.52
CA PRO A 124 -16.42 -14.38 6.17
C PRO A 124 -16.86 -14.92 4.81
N ASP A 125 -18.17 -14.91 4.52
CA ASP A 125 -18.73 -15.44 3.27
C ASP A 125 -18.21 -14.69 2.03
N PHE A 126 -18.04 -13.37 2.15
CA PHE A 126 -17.48 -12.53 1.08
C PHE A 126 -15.96 -12.63 1.01
N TYR A 127 -15.28 -12.77 2.15
CA TYR A 127 -13.83 -12.86 2.21
C TYR A 127 -13.31 -14.11 1.50
N ASP A 128 -13.94 -15.26 1.72
CA ASP A 128 -13.55 -16.53 1.13
C ASP A 128 -14.12 -16.77 -0.27
N LYS A 129 -15.04 -15.90 -0.74
CA LYS A 129 -15.58 -15.97 -2.10
C LYS A 129 -14.43 -15.97 -3.11
N HIS A 130 -14.37 -17.04 -3.90
CA HIS A 130 -13.36 -17.19 -4.94
C HIS A 130 -13.60 -16.17 -6.06
N ILE A 131 -12.56 -15.44 -6.38
CA ILE A 131 -12.51 -14.54 -7.53
C ILE A 131 -11.31 -14.97 -8.36
N SER A 132 -11.51 -15.14 -9.67
CA SER A 132 -10.43 -15.53 -10.57
C SER A 132 -9.36 -14.43 -10.65
N PHE A 133 -8.14 -14.81 -10.96
CA PHE A 133 -7.04 -13.83 -11.12
C PHE A 133 -7.38 -12.76 -12.18
N TRP A 134 -8.01 -13.16 -13.28
CA TRP A 134 -8.38 -12.27 -14.37
C TRP A 134 -9.46 -11.26 -14.00
N GLU A 135 -10.37 -11.61 -13.11
CA GLU A 135 -11.36 -10.66 -12.56
C GLU A 135 -10.77 -9.66 -11.57
N CYS A 136 -9.57 -9.94 -11.06
CA CYS A 136 -8.83 -9.05 -10.16
C CYS A 136 -7.95 -8.04 -10.93
N LEU A 137 -7.54 -8.36 -12.15
CA LEU A 137 -6.76 -7.48 -13.03
C LEU A 137 -7.63 -6.46 -13.74
#